data_0ce0309f4b64dc3ac2bb8b9838a85768
#
_entry.id   0ce0309f4b64dc3ac2bb8b9838a85768
#
_cell.length_a   1.000
_cell.length_b   1.000
_cell.length_c   1.000
_cell.angle_alpha   90.00
_cell.angle_beta   90.00
_cell.angle_gamma   90.00
#
_symmetry.space_group_name_H-M   'P 1'
#
loop_
_entity.id
_entity.type
_entity.pdbx_description
1 polymer ?
#
loop_
_entity_poly.entity_id
_entity_poly.type
_entity_poly.pdbx_seq_one_letter_code
_entity_poly.pdbx_strand_id
1 'polypeptide(L)'
;FINFLNTNKVNKLDILKVDNIEIGSYIRNTLQLDKARSREEALFEVFKILRPGEPPTIETAENLFNNLFFNADRYDLSSVGRLKISAKFKKETSIDQTVLDKGDIISVVKHMHNLIDGKGEIDDIDHLANRRVRSVGELLENQYRVGLLKMDRAIKERLSSLEVDNIMPQDIINAKPVSASIKEFFGTSQLSQFMDQTNPLAELTHKRRISALGPGGLTRE
;
A
#
# COMPACT_ATOMS: atom_id res chain seq x y z
N PHE A 1 -3.25 9.68 16.69
CA PHE A 1 -2.25 8.60 16.50
C PHE A 1 -2.26 7.58 17.66
N ILE A 2 -2.24 8.00 18.91
CA ILE A 2 -2.20 7.08 20.07
C ILE A 2 -3.57 6.50 20.38
N ASN A 3 -4.65 7.25 20.22
CA ASN A 3 -5.98 6.68 20.27
C ASN A 3 -6.22 5.67 19.13
N PHE A 4 -5.62 5.90 17.96
CA PHE A 4 -5.50 4.93 16.87
C PHE A 4 -4.81 3.63 17.33
N LEU A 5 -3.72 3.71 18.05
CA LEU A 5 -3.03 2.54 18.59
C LEU A 5 -3.83 1.85 19.69
N ASN A 6 -4.57 2.59 20.51
CA ASN A 6 -5.52 2.04 21.49
C ASN A 6 -6.68 1.28 20.82
N THR A 7 -7.14 1.67 19.62
CA THR A 7 -8.16 0.93 18.87
C THR A 7 -7.73 -0.49 18.54
N ASN A 8 -6.44 -0.71 18.45
CA ASN A 8 -5.85 -1.98 18.08
C ASN A 8 -5.34 -2.81 19.26
N LYS A 9 -5.82 -2.59 20.48
CA LYS A 9 -5.37 -3.27 21.69
C LYS A 9 -3.87 -3.07 22.02
N VAL A 10 -3.22 -2.08 21.41
CA VAL A 10 -1.87 -1.67 21.83
C VAL A 10 -2.01 -0.82 23.07
N ASN A 11 -1.37 -1.21 24.14
CA ASN A 11 -1.47 -0.48 25.40
C ASN A 11 -0.72 0.86 25.27
N LYS A 12 -1.34 1.94 25.75
CA LYS A 12 -0.74 3.27 25.82
C LYS A 12 0.64 3.26 26.50
N LEU A 13 0.81 2.38 27.49
CA LEU A 13 2.08 2.18 28.19
C LEU A 13 3.18 1.61 27.28
N ASP A 14 2.85 0.75 26.32
CA ASP A 14 3.84 0.15 25.44
C ASP A 14 4.39 1.16 24.43
N ILE A 15 3.57 2.11 24.04
CA ILE A 15 3.98 3.22 23.16
C ILE A 15 4.84 4.21 23.95
N LEU A 16 4.46 4.53 25.18
CA LEU A 16 5.24 5.42 26.03
C LEU A 16 6.62 4.86 26.40
N LYS A 17 6.79 3.54 26.45
CA LYS A 17 8.10 2.89 26.64
C LYS A 17 9.06 3.11 25.48
N VAL A 18 8.57 3.48 24.32
CA VAL A 18 9.39 3.79 23.14
C VAL A 18 9.99 5.18 23.23
N ASP A 19 9.38 6.08 24.03
CA ASP A 19 9.83 7.47 24.18
C ASP A 19 11.14 7.53 24.97
N ASN A 20 12.17 8.09 24.36
CA ASN A 20 13.46 8.26 25.03
C ASN A 20 13.48 9.62 25.74
N ILE A 21 13.37 9.58 27.08
CA ILE A 21 13.26 10.78 27.93
C ILE A 21 14.54 11.61 27.92
N GLU A 22 15.71 11.02 27.58
CA GLU A 22 17.01 11.72 27.64
C GLU A 22 17.19 12.74 26.51
N ILE A 23 16.57 12.49 25.32
CA ILE A 23 16.74 13.33 24.12
C ILE A 23 15.49 14.14 23.81
N GLY A 24 14.32 13.63 24.13
CA GLY A 24 13.06 14.35 23.97
C GLY A 24 11.84 13.49 24.21
N SER A 25 10.80 14.08 24.76
CA SER A 25 9.52 13.42 25.04
C SER A 25 8.54 13.60 23.87
N TYR A 26 8.93 13.17 22.67
CA TYR A 26 8.17 13.38 21.44
C TYR A 26 6.77 12.78 21.47
N ILE A 27 6.65 11.53 21.90
CA ILE A 27 5.36 10.82 22.00
C ILE A 27 4.47 11.48 23.07
N ARG A 28 5.06 11.83 24.21
CA ARG A 28 4.35 12.50 25.30
C ARG A 28 3.82 13.86 24.88
N ASN A 29 4.63 14.65 24.18
CA ASN A 29 4.23 15.95 23.64
C ASN A 29 3.13 15.79 22.57
N THR A 30 3.24 14.81 21.67
CA THR A 30 2.21 14.48 20.70
C THR A 30 0.89 14.11 21.38
N LEU A 31 0.96 13.33 22.47
CA LEU A 31 -0.22 12.98 23.27
C LEU A 31 -0.91 14.18 23.91
N GLN A 32 -0.13 15.17 24.35
CA GLN A 32 -0.69 16.39 24.94
C GLN A 32 -1.40 17.28 23.91
N LEU A 33 -0.88 17.27 22.67
CA LEU A 33 -1.45 18.05 21.56
C LEU A 33 -2.62 17.33 20.86
N ASP A 34 -2.75 16.02 21.05
CA ASP A 34 -3.79 15.22 20.43
C ASP A 34 -5.17 15.57 21.00
N LYS A 35 -6.04 16.05 20.13
CA LYS A 35 -7.41 16.45 20.49
C LYS A 35 -8.33 15.26 20.70
N ALA A 36 -8.06 14.13 20.06
CA ALA A 36 -8.88 12.94 20.12
C ALA A 36 -8.68 12.24 21.48
N ARG A 37 -9.76 12.12 22.25
CA ARG A 37 -9.74 11.49 23.59
C ARG A 37 -10.32 10.09 23.59
N SER A 38 -11.11 9.75 22.58
CA SER A 38 -11.73 8.43 22.42
C SER A 38 -11.27 7.75 21.13
N ARG A 39 -11.54 6.45 21.06
CA ARG A 39 -11.33 5.65 19.83
C ARG A 39 -12.12 6.21 18.66
N GLU A 40 -13.38 6.51 18.89
CA GLU A 40 -14.33 6.98 17.88
C GLU A 40 -13.90 8.33 17.31
N GLU A 41 -13.51 9.27 18.18
CA GLU A 41 -12.98 10.56 17.74
C GLU A 41 -11.74 10.40 16.87
N ALA A 42 -10.81 9.50 17.23
CA ALA A 42 -9.62 9.24 16.45
C ALA A 42 -9.95 8.66 15.06
N LEU A 43 -10.92 7.74 14.98
CA LEU A 43 -11.39 7.18 13.71
C LEU A 43 -12.03 8.26 12.83
N PHE A 44 -12.83 9.15 13.41
CA PHE A 44 -13.46 10.26 12.69
C PHE A 44 -12.43 11.28 12.17
N GLU A 45 -11.41 11.59 12.95
CA GLU A 45 -10.33 12.48 12.48
C GLU A 45 -9.54 11.86 11.32
N VAL A 46 -9.22 10.56 11.40
CA VAL A 46 -8.59 9.84 10.28
C VAL A 46 -9.48 9.83 9.05
N PHE A 47 -10.78 9.55 9.24
CA PHE A 47 -11.75 9.53 8.14
C PHE A 47 -11.88 10.88 7.44
N LYS A 48 -11.98 11.97 8.19
CA LYS A 48 -12.08 13.35 7.66
C LYS A 48 -10.87 13.74 6.81
N ILE A 49 -9.67 13.30 7.20
CA ILE A 49 -8.44 13.58 6.45
C ILE A 49 -8.42 12.80 5.14
N LEU A 50 -8.85 11.55 5.15
CA LEU A 50 -8.78 10.66 3.99
C LEU A 50 -9.94 10.87 3.01
N ARG A 51 -11.11 11.27 3.53
CA ARG A 51 -12.33 11.55 2.74
C ARG A 51 -12.96 12.88 3.15
N PRO A 52 -12.36 14.00 2.75
CA PRO A 52 -12.92 15.31 3.05
C PRO A 52 -14.28 15.47 2.36
N GLY A 53 -15.29 15.91 3.13
CA GLY A 53 -16.63 16.19 2.62
C GLY A 53 -17.68 15.08 2.82
N GLU A 54 -17.27 13.88 3.22
CA GLU A 54 -18.22 12.81 3.59
C GLU A 54 -18.51 12.85 5.11
N PRO A 55 -19.78 12.72 5.54
CA PRO A 55 -20.10 12.62 6.95
C PRO A 55 -19.63 11.26 7.49
N PRO A 56 -18.78 11.23 8.55
CA PRO A 56 -18.28 9.98 9.10
C PRO A 56 -19.36 9.27 9.92
N THR A 57 -19.57 7.98 9.67
CA THR A 57 -20.24 7.08 10.59
C THR A 57 -19.19 6.16 11.23
N ILE A 58 -19.47 5.63 12.43
CA ILE A 58 -18.53 4.75 13.15
C ILE A 58 -18.16 3.55 12.28
N GLU A 59 -19.15 2.93 11.66
CA GLU A 59 -18.97 1.76 10.81
C GLU A 59 -18.13 2.05 9.56
N THR A 60 -18.43 3.14 8.85
CA THR A 60 -17.68 3.52 7.64
C THR A 60 -16.24 3.92 7.97
N ALA A 61 -16.02 4.58 9.09
CA ALA A 61 -14.69 4.97 9.55
C ALA A 61 -13.86 3.75 10.00
N GLU A 62 -14.46 2.81 10.69
CA GLU A 62 -13.81 1.57 11.12
C GLU A 62 -13.48 0.66 9.93
N ASN A 63 -14.40 0.50 8.98
CA ASN A 63 -14.16 -0.24 7.74
C ASN A 63 -13.07 0.38 6.89
N LEU A 64 -13.07 1.71 6.72
CA LEU A 64 -12.01 2.41 6.00
C LEU A 64 -10.65 2.16 6.64
N PHE A 65 -10.58 2.28 7.96
CA PHE A 65 -9.37 2.09 8.73
C PHE A 65 -8.82 0.65 8.64
N ASN A 66 -9.68 -0.34 8.83
CA ASN A 66 -9.27 -1.74 8.73
C ASN A 66 -8.81 -2.11 7.32
N ASN A 67 -9.46 -1.55 6.29
CA ASN A 67 -9.09 -1.79 4.90
C ASN A 67 -7.76 -1.14 4.50
N LEU A 68 -7.29 -0.12 5.23
CA LEU A 68 -6.02 0.56 4.90
C LEU A 68 -4.78 -0.31 5.15
N PHE A 69 -4.77 -1.09 6.25
CA PHE A 69 -3.55 -1.76 6.71
C PHE A 69 -3.73 -3.21 7.15
N PHE A 70 -4.96 -3.63 7.50
CA PHE A 70 -5.21 -4.89 8.20
C PHE A 70 -6.05 -5.89 7.40
N ASN A 71 -6.58 -5.49 6.26
CA ASN A 71 -7.38 -6.36 5.40
C ASN A 71 -6.51 -6.93 4.28
N ALA A 72 -6.36 -8.26 4.23
CA ALA A 72 -5.57 -8.95 3.22
C ALA A 72 -6.09 -8.76 1.79
N ASP A 73 -7.38 -8.48 1.60
CA ASP A 73 -7.98 -8.23 0.28
C ASP A 73 -7.62 -6.84 -0.28
N ARG A 74 -7.21 -5.92 0.59
CA ARG A 74 -6.97 -4.51 0.25
C ARG A 74 -5.52 -4.08 0.39
N TYR A 75 -4.78 -4.72 1.28
CA TYR A 75 -3.41 -4.40 1.61
C TYR A 75 -2.53 -5.64 1.48
N ASP A 76 -1.50 -5.55 0.68
CA ASP A 76 -0.52 -6.61 0.47
C ASP A 76 0.90 -6.01 0.52
N LEU A 77 1.63 -6.37 1.56
CA LEU A 77 3.03 -5.98 1.75
C LEU A 77 3.96 -6.76 0.83
N SER A 78 3.49 -7.86 0.27
CA SER A 78 4.24 -8.89 -0.41
C SER A 78 5.31 -9.59 0.46
N SER A 79 5.78 -10.73 0.03
CA SER A 79 6.86 -11.48 0.71
C SER A 79 8.17 -10.67 0.81
N VAL A 80 8.47 -9.89 -0.24
CA VAL A 80 9.67 -9.03 -0.28
C VAL A 80 9.58 -7.90 0.76
N GLY A 81 8.44 -7.24 0.87
CA GLY A 81 8.21 -6.21 1.89
C GLY A 81 8.29 -6.78 3.30
N ARG A 82 7.72 -7.97 3.53
CA ARG A 82 7.80 -8.66 4.83
C ARG A 82 9.24 -9.01 5.19
N LEU A 83 10.03 -9.54 4.26
CA LEU A 83 11.45 -9.82 4.47
C LEU A 83 12.25 -8.55 4.83
N LYS A 84 12.00 -7.44 4.14
CA LYS A 84 12.66 -6.16 4.42
C LYS A 84 12.35 -5.63 5.82
N ILE A 85 11.10 -5.68 6.25
CA ILE A 85 10.67 -5.28 7.60
C ILE A 85 11.31 -6.18 8.64
N SER A 86 11.25 -7.50 8.45
CA SER A 86 11.82 -8.48 9.37
C SER A 86 13.33 -8.32 9.52
N ALA A 87 14.05 -8.11 8.42
CA ALA A 87 15.49 -7.87 8.44
C ALA A 87 15.84 -6.54 9.15
N LYS A 88 15.10 -5.45 8.86
CA LYS A 88 15.37 -4.14 9.46
C LYS A 88 15.12 -4.09 10.95
N PHE A 89 14.06 -4.74 11.42
CA PHE A 89 13.67 -4.73 12.83
C PHE A 89 14.15 -5.97 13.59
N LYS A 90 14.90 -6.87 12.93
CA LYS A 90 15.38 -8.15 13.51
C LYS A 90 14.25 -8.94 14.18
N LYS A 91 13.09 -8.97 13.52
CA LYS A 91 11.88 -9.64 14.01
C LYS A 91 11.67 -10.92 13.18
N GLU A 92 11.55 -12.04 13.84
CA GLU A 92 11.17 -13.30 13.21
C GLU A 92 9.64 -13.29 12.95
N THR A 93 9.25 -13.08 11.71
CA THR A 93 7.85 -13.11 11.29
C THR A 93 7.73 -14.04 10.08
N SER A 94 6.62 -14.78 9.98
CA SER A 94 6.36 -15.62 8.80
C SER A 94 6.31 -14.76 7.53
N ILE A 95 6.94 -15.26 6.46
CA ILE A 95 6.95 -14.62 5.13
C ILE A 95 5.53 -14.56 4.55
N ASP A 96 4.66 -15.49 4.94
CA ASP A 96 3.28 -15.56 4.46
C ASP A 96 2.36 -14.48 5.07
N GLN A 97 2.83 -13.78 6.11
CA GLN A 97 2.08 -12.69 6.71
C GLN A 97 2.23 -11.41 5.87
N THR A 98 1.36 -11.23 4.90
CA THR A 98 1.37 -10.07 3.97
C THR A 98 0.72 -8.81 4.52
N VAL A 99 0.04 -8.91 5.65
CA VAL A 99 -0.67 -7.79 6.32
C VAL A 99 0.17 -7.28 7.49
N LEU A 100 0.11 -5.96 7.74
CA LEU A 100 0.82 -5.36 8.87
C LEU A 100 0.28 -5.87 10.22
N ASP A 101 1.20 -6.09 11.15
CA ASP A 101 0.87 -6.36 12.55
C ASP A 101 1.06 -5.09 13.41
N LYS A 102 0.39 -5.05 14.53
CA LYS A 102 0.51 -3.97 15.53
C LYS A 102 1.94 -3.80 16.05
N GLY A 103 2.63 -4.92 16.23
CA GLY A 103 4.04 -4.93 16.59
C GLY A 103 4.94 -4.30 15.53
N ASP A 104 4.57 -4.37 14.25
CA ASP A 104 5.30 -3.72 13.17
C ASP A 104 5.20 -2.19 13.29
N ILE A 105 4.00 -1.68 13.58
CA ILE A 105 3.76 -0.24 13.76
C ILE A 105 4.59 0.30 14.92
N ILE A 106 4.63 -0.41 16.05
CA ILE A 106 5.44 -0.02 17.23
C ILE A 106 6.92 -0.02 16.85
N SER A 107 7.37 -1.03 16.11
CA SER A 107 8.77 -1.14 15.66
C SER A 107 9.17 0.02 14.74
N VAL A 108 8.27 0.44 13.84
CA VAL A 108 8.47 1.61 12.98
C VAL A 108 8.60 2.89 13.81
N VAL A 109 7.70 3.11 14.78
CA VAL A 109 7.76 4.28 15.66
C VAL A 109 9.05 4.30 16.45
N LYS A 110 9.44 3.14 17.03
CA LYS A 110 10.71 3.00 17.76
C LYS A 110 11.92 3.33 16.87
N HIS A 111 11.90 2.84 15.63
CA HIS A 111 12.98 3.12 14.68
C HIS A 111 13.05 4.61 14.31
N MET A 112 11.91 5.26 14.09
CA MET A 112 11.85 6.71 13.87
C MET A 112 12.48 7.48 15.03
N HIS A 113 12.16 7.13 16.28
CA HIS A 113 12.75 7.77 17.45
C HIS A 113 14.27 7.54 17.52
N ASN A 114 14.74 6.33 17.24
CA ASN A 114 16.17 6.05 17.19
C ASN A 114 16.90 6.90 16.14
N LEU A 115 16.28 7.11 14.96
CA LEU A 115 16.86 7.99 13.92
C LEU A 115 16.91 9.46 14.36
N ILE A 116 15.88 9.96 15.04
CA ILE A 116 15.85 11.31 15.62
C ILE A 116 16.96 11.46 16.67
N ASP A 117 17.20 10.42 17.45
CA ASP A 117 18.26 10.34 18.45
C ASP A 117 19.67 10.18 17.83
N GLY A 118 19.79 10.12 16.50
CA GLY A 118 21.07 9.89 15.82
C GLY A 118 21.58 8.45 15.91
N LYS A 119 20.74 7.51 16.32
CA LYS A 119 21.07 6.07 16.43
C LYS A 119 20.60 5.35 15.15
N GLY A 120 21.45 5.27 14.16
CA GLY A 120 21.17 4.61 12.90
C GLY A 120 21.40 5.51 11.69
N GLU A 121 21.21 4.97 10.51
CA GLU A 121 21.37 5.68 9.24
C GLU A 121 20.02 5.80 8.55
N ILE A 122 19.79 6.94 7.92
CA ILE A 122 18.62 7.18 7.06
C ILE A 122 18.84 6.44 5.75
N ASP A 123 17.87 5.64 5.34
CA ASP A 123 17.96 4.90 4.09
C ASP A 123 17.93 5.84 2.88
N ASP A 124 18.82 5.62 1.92
CA ASP A 124 18.74 6.25 0.62
C ASP A 124 17.58 5.64 -0.18
N ILE A 125 16.55 6.45 -0.44
CA ILE A 125 15.32 6.03 -1.14
C ILE A 125 15.61 5.67 -2.60
N ASP A 126 16.58 6.32 -3.23
CA ASP A 126 16.90 6.13 -4.65
C ASP A 126 17.87 4.96 -4.88
N HIS A 127 18.47 4.43 -3.83
CA HIS A 127 19.36 3.28 -3.93
C HIS A 127 18.60 2.00 -4.32
N LEU A 128 19.10 1.27 -5.32
CA LEU A 128 18.42 0.05 -5.83
C LEU A 128 18.30 -1.08 -4.81
N ALA A 129 19.03 -1.03 -3.71
CA ALA A 129 18.80 -1.93 -2.57
C ALA A 129 17.45 -1.67 -1.87
N ASN A 130 16.93 -0.44 -1.94
CA ASN A 130 15.68 -0.01 -1.31
C ASN A 130 14.55 0.20 -2.32
N ARG A 131 14.88 0.32 -3.59
CA ARG A 131 13.95 0.50 -4.69
C ARG A 131 13.98 -0.71 -5.62
N ARG A 132 12.94 -1.53 -5.58
CA ARG A 132 12.86 -2.77 -6.36
C ARG A 132 12.50 -2.48 -7.82
N VAL A 133 13.23 -3.10 -8.75
CA VAL A 133 12.89 -3.12 -10.18
C VAL A 133 11.84 -4.22 -10.41
N ARG A 134 10.73 -3.86 -11.03
CA ARG A 134 9.65 -4.80 -11.38
C ARG A 134 9.83 -5.29 -12.81
N SER A 135 9.72 -6.60 -13.00
CA SER A 135 9.73 -7.19 -14.33
C SER A 135 8.42 -6.96 -15.08
N VAL A 136 8.45 -7.14 -16.40
CA VAL A 136 7.24 -7.05 -17.25
C VAL A 136 6.17 -8.04 -16.80
N GLY A 137 6.55 -9.26 -16.40
CA GLY A 137 5.62 -10.26 -15.91
C GLY A 137 4.82 -9.78 -14.69
N GLU A 138 5.47 -9.16 -13.73
CA GLU A 138 4.82 -8.60 -12.54
C GLU A 138 3.89 -7.43 -12.88
N LEU A 139 4.30 -6.55 -13.80
CA LEU A 139 3.45 -5.44 -14.25
C LEU A 139 2.18 -5.97 -14.97
N LEU A 140 2.33 -7.00 -15.80
CA LEU A 140 1.20 -7.64 -16.46
C LEU A 140 0.28 -8.38 -15.49
N GLU A 141 0.85 -9.08 -14.49
CA GLU A 141 0.06 -9.72 -13.43
C GLU A 141 -0.82 -8.72 -12.71
N ASN A 142 -0.28 -7.55 -12.34
CA ASN A 142 -1.05 -6.50 -11.70
C ASN A 142 -2.21 -6.01 -12.58
N GLN A 143 -1.98 -5.83 -13.90
CA GLN A 143 -3.04 -5.42 -14.83
C GLN A 143 -4.08 -6.52 -15.04
N TYR A 144 -3.65 -7.77 -15.09
CA TYR A 144 -4.56 -8.91 -15.16
C TYR A 144 -5.45 -8.99 -13.91
N ARG A 145 -4.87 -8.80 -12.72
CA ARG A 145 -5.59 -8.75 -11.43
C ARG A 145 -6.65 -7.63 -11.42
N VAL A 146 -6.31 -6.44 -11.92
CA VAL A 146 -7.26 -5.33 -12.08
C VAL A 146 -8.41 -5.72 -13.02
N GLY A 147 -8.10 -6.40 -14.14
CA GLY A 147 -9.10 -6.92 -15.06
C GLY A 147 -10.04 -7.95 -14.43
N LEU A 148 -9.50 -8.86 -13.61
CA LEU A 148 -10.29 -9.84 -12.85
C LEU A 148 -11.20 -9.17 -11.82
N LEU A 149 -10.74 -8.15 -11.10
CA LEU A 149 -11.56 -7.40 -10.15
C LEU A 149 -12.71 -6.65 -10.84
N LYS A 150 -12.46 -6.09 -12.03
CA LYS A 150 -13.52 -5.48 -12.86
C LYS A 150 -14.54 -6.53 -13.30
N MET A 151 -14.09 -7.72 -13.68
CA MET A 151 -14.95 -8.84 -14.08
C MET A 151 -15.78 -9.36 -12.90
N ASP A 152 -15.17 -9.57 -11.73
CA ASP A 152 -15.86 -10.01 -10.50
C ASP A 152 -16.98 -9.04 -10.11
N ARG A 153 -16.70 -7.72 -10.16
CA ARG A 153 -17.70 -6.70 -9.90
C ARG A 153 -18.88 -6.79 -10.88
N ALA A 154 -18.60 -6.92 -12.17
CA ALA A 154 -19.62 -7.05 -13.19
C ALA A 154 -20.47 -8.33 -13.04
N ILE A 155 -19.84 -9.44 -12.60
CA ILE A 155 -20.55 -10.69 -12.28
C ILE A 155 -21.49 -10.48 -11.09
N LYS A 156 -21.02 -9.86 -10.01
CA LYS A 156 -21.84 -9.56 -8.83
C LYS A 156 -23.02 -8.66 -9.16
N GLU A 157 -22.82 -7.63 -9.96
CA GLU A 157 -23.88 -6.73 -10.42
C GLU A 157 -24.93 -7.47 -11.25
N ARG A 158 -24.51 -8.36 -12.16
CA ARG A 158 -25.42 -9.18 -12.96
C ARG A 158 -26.20 -10.17 -12.10
N LEU A 159 -25.55 -10.87 -11.18
CA LEU A 159 -26.20 -11.79 -10.28
C LEU A 159 -27.25 -11.12 -9.39
N SER A 160 -27.02 -9.87 -8.98
CA SER A 160 -28.00 -9.12 -8.18
C SER A 160 -29.21 -8.63 -8.97
N SER A 161 -29.09 -8.54 -10.32
CA SER A 161 -30.14 -8.01 -11.19
C SER A 161 -30.95 -9.08 -11.94
N LEU A 162 -30.54 -10.35 -11.89
CA LEU A 162 -31.16 -11.43 -12.64
C LEU A 162 -31.87 -12.43 -11.70
N GLU A 163 -33.01 -12.96 -12.15
CA GLU A 163 -33.68 -14.11 -11.51
C GLU A 163 -32.89 -15.39 -11.78
N VAL A 164 -32.52 -16.10 -10.73
CA VAL A 164 -31.48 -17.16 -10.72
C VAL A 164 -31.90 -18.46 -11.43
N ASP A 165 -33.17 -18.66 -11.75
CA ASP A 165 -33.71 -19.99 -12.07
C ASP A 165 -33.29 -20.60 -13.42
N ASN A 166 -32.67 -19.84 -14.35
CA ASN A 166 -32.28 -20.37 -15.68
C ASN A 166 -30.98 -19.76 -16.25
N ILE A 167 -30.02 -19.39 -15.42
CA ILE A 167 -28.81 -18.70 -15.89
C ILE A 167 -27.67 -19.68 -16.12
N MET A 168 -27.07 -19.65 -17.30
CA MET A 168 -25.84 -20.38 -17.60
C MET A 168 -24.61 -19.53 -17.22
N PRO A 169 -23.52 -20.13 -16.71
CA PRO A 169 -22.28 -19.42 -16.37
C PRO A 169 -21.72 -18.57 -17.53
N GLN A 170 -21.93 -18.99 -18.77
CA GLN A 170 -21.49 -18.30 -19.98
C GLN A 170 -22.20 -16.94 -20.18
N ASP A 171 -23.42 -16.80 -19.68
CA ASP A 171 -24.21 -15.57 -19.82
C ASP A 171 -23.75 -14.50 -18.80
N ILE A 172 -23.13 -14.93 -17.72
CA ILE A 172 -22.69 -14.06 -16.61
C ILE A 172 -21.24 -13.62 -16.81
N ILE A 173 -20.38 -14.56 -17.25
CA ILE A 173 -18.94 -14.34 -17.36
C ILE A 173 -18.59 -13.62 -18.66
N ASN A 174 -17.99 -12.45 -18.55
CA ASN A 174 -17.50 -11.67 -19.68
C ASN A 174 -15.99 -11.43 -19.55
N ALA A 175 -15.20 -11.96 -20.48
CA ALA A 175 -13.74 -11.80 -20.49
C ALA A 175 -13.26 -10.44 -21.06
N LYS A 176 -14.16 -9.61 -21.59
CA LYS A 176 -13.82 -8.30 -22.18
C LYS A 176 -13.08 -7.36 -21.20
N PRO A 177 -13.46 -7.23 -19.92
CA PRO A 177 -12.76 -6.37 -18.96
C PRO A 177 -11.29 -6.73 -18.78
N VAL A 178 -10.97 -8.03 -18.79
CA VAL A 178 -9.59 -8.52 -18.67
C VAL A 178 -8.78 -8.17 -19.91
N SER A 179 -9.31 -8.49 -21.10
CA SER A 179 -8.66 -8.15 -22.37
C SER A 179 -8.49 -6.63 -22.54
N ALA A 180 -9.47 -5.84 -22.09
CA ALA A 180 -9.41 -4.37 -22.14
C ALA A 180 -8.29 -3.84 -21.22
N SER A 181 -8.15 -4.36 -19.99
CA SER A 181 -7.10 -3.93 -19.07
C SER A 181 -5.69 -4.23 -19.60
N ILE A 182 -5.49 -5.37 -20.26
CA ILE A 182 -4.21 -5.70 -20.89
C ILE A 182 -3.93 -4.78 -22.09
N LYS A 183 -4.93 -4.54 -22.94
CA LYS A 183 -4.79 -3.61 -24.08
C LYS A 183 -4.52 -2.17 -23.63
N GLU A 184 -5.17 -1.73 -22.56
CA GLU A 184 -4.95 -0.43 -21.93
C GLU A 184 -3.50 -0.29 -21.45
N PHE A 185 -2.94 -1.32 -20.83
CA PHE A 185 -1.54 -1.32 -20.39
C PHE A 185 -0.57 -1.11 -21.57
N PHE A 186 -0.71 -1.84 -22.64
CA PHE A 186 0.19 -1.70 -23.80
C PHE A 186 -0.05 -0.44 -24.62
N GLY A 187 -1.26 0.10 -24.64
CA GLY A 187 -1.63 1.25 -25.47
C GLY A 187 -1.46 2.61 -24.78
N THR A 188 -1.72 2.69 -23.48
CA THR A 188 -1.81 3.97 -22.77
C THR A 188 -0.92 4.07 -21.53
N SER A 189 -0.32 2.97 -21.07
CA SER A 189 0.56 3.02 -19.90
C SER A 189 1.86 3.75 -20.23
N GLN A 190 2.27 4.64 -19.35
CA GLN A 190 3.55 5.34 -19.42
C GLN A 190 4.76 4.39 -19.33
N LEU A 191 4.57 3.20 -18.78
CA LEU A 191 5.62 2.18 -18.68
C LEU A 191 5.79 1.36 -19.95
N SER A 192 4.82 1.38 -20.86
CA SER A 192 4.89 0.73 -22.17
C SER A 192 5.23 1.78 -23.23
N GLN A 193 6.40 1.71 -23.81
CA GLN A 193 6.89 2.68 -24.79
C GLN A 193 7.35 1.97 -26.06
N PHE A 194 7.33 2.68 -27.18
CA PHE A 194 7.96 2.22 -28.41
C PHE A 194 9.46 2.09 -28.22
N MET A 195 10.03 1.01 -28.72
CA MET A 195 11.47 0.81 -28.67
C MET A 195 12.16 1.76 -29.65
N ASP A 196 13.22 2.43 -29.18
CA ASP A 196 14.10 3.21 -30.04
C ASP A 196 14.96 2.28 -30.91
N GLN A 197 14.74 2.33 -32.22
CA GLN A 197 15.42 1.50 -33.22
C GLN A 197 16.27 2.32 -34.19
N THR A 198 16.66 3.55 -33.84
CA THR A 198 17.47 4.42 -34.69
C THR A 198 18.85 3.82 -35.03
N ASN A 199 19.47 3.15 -34.08
CA ASN A 199 20.69 2.37 -34.27
C ASN A 199 20.77 1.21 -33.25
N PRO A 200 21.65 0.21 -33.47
CA PRO A 200 21.77 -0.93 -32.54
C PRO A 200 22.19 -0.54 -31.13
N LEU A 201 22.94 0.53 -30.94
CA LEU A 201 23.34 1.00 -29.62
C LEU A 201 22.18 1.67 -28.87
N ALA A 202 21.34 2.45 -29.55
CA ALA A 202 20.14 3.05 -29.00
C ALA A 202 19.13 1.97 -28.57
N GLU A 203 18.96 0.93 -29.37
CA GLU A 203 18.14 -0.24 -29.04
C GLU A 203 18.64 -0.95 -27.78
N LEU A 204 19.94 -1.20 -27.67
CA LEU A 204 20.55 -1.85 -26.53
C LEU A 204 20.39 -1.03 -25.25
N THR A 205 20.63 0.27 -25.30
CA THR A 205 20.46 1.19 -24.16
C THR A 205 19.02 1.26 -23.73
N HIS A 206 18.06 1.28 -24.63
CA HIS A 206 16.64 1.25 -24.32
C HIS A 206 16.21 -0.05 -23.63
N LYS A 207 16.71 -1.21 -24.10
CA LYS A 207 16.48 -2.51 -23.46
C LYS A 207 17.05 -2.62 -22.04
N ARG A 208 18.14 -1.92 -21.75
CA ARG A 208 18.79 -1.88 -20.42
C ARG A 208 18.25 -0.82 -19.48
N ARG A 209 17.22 -0.10 -19.89
CA ARG A 209 16.62 0.96 -19.09
C ARG A 209 15.86 0.37 -17.90
N ILE A 210 16.16 0.86 -16.70
CA ILE A 210 15.55 0.41 -15.43
C ILE A 210 14.47 1.39 -14.96
N SER A 211 14.67 2.69 -15.18
CA SER A 211 13.73 3.73 -14.77
C SER A 211 13.06 4.38 -15.97
N ALA A 212 11.75 4.64 -15.88
CA ALA A 212 11.01 5.38 -16.88
C ALA A 212 11.31 6.89 -16.87
N LEU A 213 11.97 7.40 -15.82
CA LEU A 213 12.31 8.79 -15.66
C LEU A 213 13.58 9.17 -16.45
N GLY A 214 13.63 10.40 -16.95
CA GLY A 214 14.83 10.97 -17.58
C GLY A 214 14.70 11.15 -19.10
N PRO A 215 15.82 11.37 -19.81
CA PRO A 215 15.82 11.64 -21.25
C PRO A 215 15.13 10.54 -22.06
N GLY A 216 14.19 10.92 -22.92
CA GLY A 216 13.38 9.98 -23.69
C GLY A 216 12.30 9.23 -22.90
N GLY A 217 12.02 9.62 -21.66
CA GLY A 217 11.00 9.07 -20.78
C GLY A 217 10.17 10.14 -20.12
N LEU A 218 9.69 9.82 -18.90
CA LEU A 218 8.79 10.65 -18.10
C LEU A 218 9.54 11.76 -17.38
N THR A 219 8.91 12.92 -17.23
CA THR A 219 9.36 14.00 -16.35
C THR A 219 8.86 13.75 -14.93
N ARG A 220 9.60 14.19 -13.93
CA ARG A 220 9.09 14.31 -12.54
C ARG A 220 8.19 15.54 -12.51
N GLU A 221 6.89 15.33 -12.42
CA GLU A 221 5.92 16.32 -12.02
C GLU A 221 5.41 16.02 -10.63
#